data_b81b984a265ea8ad9fb3874dfc324c09
#
_entry.id   b81b984a265ea8ad9fb3874dfc324c09
#
_cell.length_a   1.000
_cell.length_b   1.000
_cell.length_c   1.000
_cell.angle_alpha   90.00
_cell.angle_beta   90.00
_cell.angle_gamma   90.00
#
_symmetry.space_group_name_H-M   'P 1'
#
loop_
_entity.id
_entity.type
_entity.pdbx_description
1 polymer ?
#
loop_
_entity_poly.entity_id
_entity_poly.type
_entity_poly.pdbx_seq_one_letter_code
_entity_poly.pdbx_strand_id
1 'polypeptide(L)'
;MLKKKDTLNKREEELMNYLWEINKPLTASEMAKQLEAEGWTNITLCRTVQSLSDNGYLEVAGLEKATKTYARKLMPSLTKEEYYSSVLMNRGINANFLADITAALIGVSRKNPREKDAEVIAKLEEVIASLKSEQLKNQ
;
A
#
# COMPACT_ATOMS: atom_id res chain seq x y z
N MET A 1 8.78 -12.13 -9.04
CA MET A 1 8.15 -11.78 -10.32
C MET A 1 8.13 -10.29 -10.53
N LEU A 2 8.51 -9.85 -11.70
CA LEU A 2 8.52 -8.43 -12.00
C LEU A 2 7.11 -7.91 -12.24
N LYS A 3 6.83 -6.72 -11.74
CA LYS A 3 5.56 -6.07 -11.98
C LYS A 3 5.47 -5.63 -13.43
N LYS A 4 4.35 -5.90 -14.06
CA LYS A 4 4.12 -5.50 -15.46
C LYS A 4 3.67 -4.05 -15.60
N LYS A 5 3.18 -3.46 -14.51
CA LYS A 5 2.82 -2.05 -14.50
C LYS A 5 3.20 -1.41 -13.17
N ASP A 6 3.59 -0.15 -13.26
CA ASP A 6 4.15 0.59 -12.13
C ASP A 6 3.11 1.34 -11.32
N THR A 7 1.92 1.52 -11.88
CA THR A 7 0.84 2.27 -11.22
C THR A 7 -0.47 1.51 -11.27
N LEU A 8 -1.21 1.59 -10.17
CA LEU A 8 -2.53 0.96 -10.08
C LEU A 8 -3.59 1.90 -10.67
N ASN A 9 -4.63 1.31 -11.28
CA ASN A 9 -5.80 2.11 -11.63
C ASN A 9 -6.64 2.33 -10.37
N LYS A 10 -7.71 3.11 -10.49
CA LYS A 10 -8.52 3.50 -9.33
C LYS A 10 -9.12 2.30 -8.60
N ARG A 11 -9.65 1.33 -9.32
CA ARG A 11 -10.26 0.14 -8.72
C ARG A 11 -9.24 -0.75 -8.04
N GLU A 12 -8.09 -0.91 -8.68
CA GLU A 12 -6.98 -1.67 -8.09
C GLU A 12 -6.47 -1.01 -6.83
N GLU A 13 -6.36 0.30 -6.85
CA GLU A 13 -5.91 1.06 -5.69
C GLU A 13 -6.89 0.96 -4.53
N GLU A 14 -8.19 1.03 -4.80
CA GLU A 14 -9.23 0.85 -3.79
C GLU A 14 -9.11 -0.52 -3.11
N LEU A 15 -8.93 -1.58 -3.91
CA LEU A 15 -8.81 -2.93 -3.36
C LEU A 15 -7.52 -3.08 -2.56
N MET A 16 -6.40 -2.58 -3.08
CA MET A 16 -5.12 -2.64 -2.36
C MET A 16 -5.18 -1.88 -1.04
N ASN A 17 -5.81 -0.69 -1.02
CA ASN A 17 -5.97 0.08 0.22
C ASN A 17 -6.76 -0.70 1.27
N TYR A 18 -7.81 -1.39 0.84
CA TYR A 18 -8.59 -2.25 1.72
C TYR A 18 -7.72 -3.39 2.28
N LEU A 19 -6.95 -4.06 1.42
CA LEU A 19 -6.11 -5.18 1.84
C LEU A 19 -4.95 -4.74 2.74
N TRP A 20 -4.37 -3.58 2.50
CA TRP A 20 -3.33 -3.03 3.37
C TRP A 20 -3.89 -2.70 4.76
N GLU A 21 -5.12 -2.21 4.82
CA GLU A 21 -5.76 -1.88 6.09
C GLU A 21 -6.09 -3.13 6.89
N ILE A 22 -6.67 -4.14 6.26
CA ILE A 22 -7.03 -5.41 6.90
C ILE A 22 -5.79 -6.16 7.38
N ASN A 23 -4.75 -6.17 6.55
CA ASN A 23 -3.44 -6.77 6.87
C ASN A 23 -3.52 -8.23 7.32
N LYS A 24 -4.33 -9.02 6.63
CA LYS A 24 -4.40 -10.48 6.84
C LYS A 24 -4.75 -11.18 5.53
N PRO A 25 -4.33 -12.46 5.39
CA PRO A 25 -4.66 -13.20 4.17
C PRO A 25 -6.17 -13.41 4.01
N LEU A 26 -6.66 -13.19 2.81
CA LEU A 26 -8.07 -13.37 2.47
C LEU A 26 -8.21 -14.09 1.14
N THR A 27 -9.24 -14.94 1.03
CA THR A 27 -9.64 -15.50 -0.25
C THR A 27 -10.44 -14.46 -1.04
N ALA A 28 -10.54 -14.64 -2.36
CA ALA A 28 -11.36 -13.75 -3.18
C ALA A 28 -12.83 -13.77 -2.73
N SER A 29 -13.33 -14.93 -2.29
CA SER A 29 -14.70 -15.03 -1.76
C SER A 29 -14.89 -14.20 -0.51
N GLU A 30 -13.92 -14.22 0.40
CA GLU A 30 -13.99 -13.40 1.62
C GLU A 30 -13.95 -11.91 1.29
N MET A 31 -13.11 -11.52 0.35
CA MET A 31 -13.06 -10.14 -0.13
C MET A 31 -14.39 -9.69 -0.71
N ALA A 32 -15.01 -10.56 -1.55
CA ALA A 32 -16.28 -10.26 -2.19
C ALA A 32 -17.39 -10.04 -1.17
N LYS A 33 -17.44 -10.87 -0.14
CA LYS A 33 -18.44 -10.72 0.93
C LYS A 33 -18.26 -9.41 1.69
N GLN A 34 -17.03 -9.09 2.03
CA GLN A 34 -16.73 -7.90 2.83
C GLN A 34 -16.93 -6.60 2.06
N LEU A 35 -16.74 -6.63 0.75
CA LEU A 35 -16.83 -5.43 -0.10
C LEU A 35 -18.17 -5.31 -0.83
N GLU A 36 -19.08 -6.24 -0.64
CA GLU A 36 -20.39 -6.21 -1.28
C GLU A 36 -21.15 -4.92 -0.99
N ALA A 37 -21.12 -4.49 0.27
CA ALA A 37 -21.81 -3.28 0.71
C ALA A 37 -21.23 -2.00 0.06
N GLU A 38 -20.01 -2.07 -0.45
CA GLU A 38 -19.35 -0.94 -1.09
C GLU A 38 -19.45 -0.96 -2.61
N GLY A 39 -20.34 -1.81 -3.13
CA GLY A 39 -20.65 -1.84 -4.55
C GLY A 39 -19.76 -2.74 -5.38
N TRP A 40 -18.94 -3.58 -4.77
CA TRP A 40 -18.12 -4.51 -5.52
C TRP A 40 -18.93 -5.74 -5.93
N THR A 41 -18.93 -6.04 -7.22
CA THR A 41 -19.53 -7.28 -7.74
C THR A 41 -18.47 -8.37 -7.78
N ASN A 42 -18.91 -9.64 -7.77
CA ASN A 42 -18.00 -10.78 -7.89
C ASN A 42 -17.13 -10.69 -9.14
N ILE A 43 -17.73 -10.30 -10.25
CA ILE A 43 -17.04 -10.23 -11.53
C ILE A 43 -15.93 -9.17 -11.49
N THR A 44 -16.27 -7.98 -11.02
CA THR A 44 -15.30 -6.88 -10.92
C THR A 44 -14.19 -7.24 -9.93
N LEU A 45 -14.55 -7.82 -8.80
CA LEU A 45 -13.56 -8.21 -7.80
C LEU A 45 -12.60 -9.27 -8.36
N CYS A 46 -13.11 -10.32 -8.97
CA CYS A 46 -12.26 -11.39 -9.51
C CYS A 46 -11.33 -10.88 -10.60
N ARG A 47 -11.82 -9.98 -11.45
CA ARG A 47 -10.98 -9.36 -12.48
C ARG A 47 -9.88 -8.50 -11.89
N THR A 48 -10.22 -7.74 -10.86
CA THR A 48 -9.26 -6.87 -10.18
C THR A 48 -8.19 -7.70 -9.46
N VAL A 49 -8.62 -8.74 -8.75
CA VAL A 49 -7.70 -9.67 -8.08
C VAL A 49 -6.78 -10.34 -9.09
N GLN A 50 -7.32 -10.78 -10.22
CA GLN A 50 -6.51 -11.42 -11.26
C GLN A 50 -5.47 -10.44 -11.82
N SER A 51 -5.88 -9.22 -12.12
CA SER A 51 -4.98 -8.18 -12.60
C SER A 51 -3.86 -7.90 -11.61
N LEU A 52 -4.21 -7.74 -10.34
CA LEU A 52 -3.23 -7.48 -9.29
C LEU A 52 -2.25 -8.65 -9.12
N SER A 53 -2.76 -9.87 -9.19
CA SER A 53 -1.93 -11.07 -9.09
C SER A 53 -0.98 -11.19 -10.28
N ASP A 54 -1.50 -10.95 -11.48
CA ASP A 54 -0.69 -11.03 -12.70
C ASP A 54 0.41 -9.98 -12.75
N ASN A 55 0.18 -8.84 -12.13
CA ASN A 55 1.16 -7.77 -12.08
C ASN A 55 2.07 -7.82 -10.84
N GLY A 56 1.93 -8.86 -10.02
CA GLY A 56 2.82 -9.08 -8.89
C GLY A 56 2.50 -8.30 -7.63
N TYR A 57 1.31 -7.68 -7.55
CA TYR A 57 0.90 -6.92 -6.36
C TYR A 57 0.32 -7.79 -5.25
N LEU A 58 -0.17 -8.97 -5.59
CA LEU A 58 -0.70 -9.92 -4.62
C LEU A 58 0.09 -11.22 -4.68
N GLU A 59 0.25 -11.86 -3.53
CA GLU A 59 0.92 -13.15 -3.44
C GLU A 59 0.07 -14.12 -2.62
N VAL A 60 0.29 -15.41 -2.83
CA VAL A 60 -0.39 -16.46 -2.08
C VAL A 60 0.27 -16.59 -0.71
N ALA A 61 -0.49 -16.33 0.34
CA ALA A 61 -0.01 -16.39 1.72
C ALA A 61 -0.56 -17.61 2.47
N GLY A 62 -1.38 -18.43 1.82
CA GLY A 62 -1.93 -19.63 2.42
C GLY A 62 -3.00 -20.24 1.55
N LEU A 63 -3.50 -21.38 2.01
CA LEU A 63 -4.57 -22.10 1.34
C LEU A 63 -5.69 -22.38 2.33
N GLU A 64 -6.93 -22.28 1.86
CA GLU A 64 -8.09 -22.63 2.64
C GLU A 64 -8.83 -23.76 1.95
N LYS A 65 -9.19 -24.79 2.72
CA LYS A 65 -9.90 -25.93 2.15
C LYS A 65 -11.32 -25.53 1.75
N ALA A 66 -11.65 -25.71 0.48
CA ALA A 66 -13.00 -25.58 -0.05
C ALA A 66 -13.58 -26.98 -0.28
N THR A 67 -14.80 -27.07 -0.77
CA THR A 67 -15.52 -28.35 -0.87
C THR A 67 -14.75 -29.44 -1.61
N LYS A 68 -14.16 -29.13 -2.76
CA LYS A 68 -13.44 -30.10 -3.60
C LYS A 68 -12.03 -29.69 -3.92
N THR A 69 -11.60 -28.50 -3.51
CA THR A 69 -10.33 -27.92 -3.87
C THR A 69 -9.86 -26.97 -2.76
N TYR A 70 -8.79 -26.26 -3.00
CA TYR A 70 -8.27 -25.26 -2.06
C TYR A 70 -8.42 -23.89 -2.67
N ALA A 71 -8.87 -22.94 -1.87
CA ALA A 71 -8.89 -21.52 -2.24
C ALA A 71 -7.61 -20.87 -1.77
N ARG A 72 -7.03 -20.02 -2.62
CA ARG A 72 -5.81 -19.29 -2.29
C ARG A 72 -6.13 -18.09 -1.40
N LYS A 73 -5.41 -17.96 -0.31
CA LYS A 73 -5.44 -16.77 0.53
C LYS A 73 -4.37 -15.81 0.04
N LEU A 74 -4.77 -14.61 -0.24
CA LEU A 74 -3.91 -13.62 -0.87
C LEU A 74 -3.60 -12.47 0.09
N MET A 75 -2.40 -11.92 -0.06
CA MET A 75 -1.94 -10.73 0.65
C MET A 75 -1.19 -9.82 -0.30
N PRO A 76 -1.11 -8.51 0.00
CA PRO A 76 -0.21 -7.64 -0.74
C PRO A 76 1.24 -8.16 -0.68
N SER A 77 1.91 -8.14 -1.82
CA SER A 77 3.32 -8.54 -1.92
C SER A 77 4.27 -7.42 -1.52
N LEU A 78 3.74 -6.23 -1.29
CA LEU A 78 4.51 -5.05 -0.91
C LEU A 78 3.66 -4.22 0.05
N THR A 79 4.32 -3.37 0.83
CA THR A 79 3.61 -2.49 1.74
C THR A 79 3.05 -1.28 1.00
N LYS A 80 2.12 -0.58 1.64
CA LYS A 80 1.55 0.66 1.11
C LYS A 80 2.64 1.70 0.88
N GLU A 81 3.55 1.82 1.84
CA GLU A 81 4.67 2.75 1.78
C GLU A 81 5.61 2.41 0.63
N GLU A 82 5.90 1.13 0.43
CA GLU A 82 6.73 0.68 -0.69
C GLU A 82 6.09 1.02 -2.03
N TYR A 83 4.78 0.83 -2.14
CA TYR A 83 4.07 1.15 -3.39
C TYR A 83 4.15 2.64 -3.71
N TYR A 84 3.78 3.50 -2.74
CA TYR A 84 3.76 4.94 -3.00
C TYR A 84 5.16 5.51 -3.18
N SER A 85 6.16 4.97 -2.47
CA SER A 85 7.57 5.33 -2.72
C SER A 85 7.98 5.03 -4.16
N SER A 86 7.60 3.85 -4.65
CA SER A 86 7.91 3.44 -6.01
C SER A 86 7.27 4.37 -7.03
N VAL A 87 6.00 4.73 -6.82
CA VAL A 87 5.29 5.68 -7.69
C VAL A 87 6.00 7.03 -7.73
N LEU A 88 6.39 7.53 -6.56
CA LEU A 88 7.10 8.82 -6.47
C LEU A 88 8.44 8.77 -7.18
N MET A 89 9.21 7.72 -6.96
CA MET A 89 10.49 7.52 -7.63
C MET A 89 10.36 7.47 -9.14
N ASN A 90 9.35 6.78 -9.63
CA ASN A 90 9.10 6.68 -11.07
C ASN A 90 8.71 8.02 -11.70
N ARG A 91 8.22 8.94 -10.90
CA ARG A 91 7.88 10.30 -11.33
C ARG A 91 9.02 11.29 -11.12
N GLY A 92 10.20 10.79 -10.77
CA GLY A 92 11.38 11.63 -10.60
C GLY A 92 11.47 12.36 -9.26
N ILE A 93 10.66 11.95 -8.28
CA ILE A 93 10.68 12.57 -6.96
C ILE A 93 11.74 11.90 -6.11
N ASN A 94 12.73 12.67 -5.67
CA ASN A 94 13.82 12.18 -4.82
C ASN A 94 13.63 12.64 -3.37
N ALA A 95 14.55 12.25 -2.51
CA ALA A 95 14.47 12.55 -1.08
C ALA A 95 14.47 14.08 -0.80
N ASN A 96 15.22 14.88 -1.58
CA ASN A 96 15.21 16.33 -1.40
C ASN A 96 13.84 16.91 -1.70
N PHE A 97 13.24 16.49 -2.81
CA PHE A 97 11.90 16.94 -3.18
C PHE A 97 10.86 16.46 -2.17
N LEU A 98 11.08 15.27 -1.61
CA LEU A 98 10.15 14.71 -0.60
C LEU A 98 10.09 15.59 0.64
N ALA A 99 11.23 16.16 1.05
CA ALA A 99 11.26 17.09 2.18
C ALA A 99 10.38 18.31 1.90
N ASP A 100 10.43 18.85 0.69
CA ASP A 100 9.60 19.99 0.28
C ASP A 100 8.11 19.62 0.27
N ILE A 101 7.78 18.42 -0.23
CA ILE A 101 6.41 17.92 -0.24
C ILE A 101 5.88 17.75 1.19
N THR A 102 6.71 17.21 2.07
CA THR A 102 6.34 17.01 3.48
C THR A 102 6.01 18.36 4.13
N ALA A 103 6.85 19.37 3.91
CA ALA A 103 6.60 20.69 4.44
C ALA A 103 5.28 21.28 3.91
N ALA A 104 5.00 21.08 2.62
CA ALA A 104 3.77 21.55 2.00
C ALA A 104 2.54 20.85 2.57
N LEU A 105 2.62 19.53 2.78
CA LEU A 105 1.52 18.76 3.36
C LEU A 105 1.20 19.23 4.78
N ILE A 106 2.24 19.46 5.59
CA ILE A 106 2.08 19.97 6.95
C ILE A 106 1.46 21.36 6.92
N GLY A 107 1.90 22.23 6.02
CA GLY A 107 1.35 23.56 5.86
C GLY A 107 -0.13 23.56 5.51
N VAL A 108 -0.53 22.72 4.57
CA VAL A 108 -1.94 22.56 4.19
C VAL A 108 -2.76 22.03 5.37
N SER A 109 -2.20 21.08 6.11
CA SER A 109 -2.86 20.44 7.22
C SER A 109 -3.12 21.37 8.40
N ARG A 110 -2.30 22.41 8.55
CA ARG A 110 -2.40 23.34 9.69
C ARG A 110 -3.61 24.23 9.65
N LYS A 111 -4.38 24.19 8.59
CA LYS A 111 -5.68 24.87 8.56
C LYS A 111 -6.67 24.26 9.55
N ASN A 112 -6.41 23.01 9.96
CA ASN A 112 -7.22 22.31 10.96
C ASN A 112 -6.34 21.90 12.14
N PRO A 113 -6.79 22.09 13.40
CA PRO A 113 -6.03 21.64 14.58
C PRO A 113 -5.76 20.14 14.48
N ARG A 114 -4.56 19.72 14.84
CA ARG A 114 -4.19 18.32 14.76
C ARG A 114 -3.74 17.76 16.08
N GLU A 115 -4.41 16.69 16.47
CA GLU A 115 -4.04 15.94 17.65
C GLU A 115 -2.79 15.09 17.43
N LYS A 116 -2.37 14.90 16.15
CA LYS A 116 -1.31 13.97 15.77
C LYS A 116 0.02 14.62 15.38
N ASP A 117 0.17 15.92 15.62
CA ASP A 117 1.42 16.60 15.28
C ASP A 117 2.64 16.00 16.03
N ALA A 118 2.45 15.61 17.28
CA ALA A 118 3.52 15.00 18.07
C ALA A 118 3.95 13.66 17.45
N GLU A 119 3.01 12.88 16.94
CA GLU A 119 3.30 11.61 16.27
C GLU A 119 4.09 11.82 14.99
N VAL A 120 3.69 12.81 14.20
CA VAL A 120 4.40 13.17 12.95
C VAL A 120 5.81 13.61 13.25
N ILE A 121 5.98 14.48 14.25
CA ILE A 121 7.30 14.96 14.67
C ILE A 121 8.19 13.78 15.07
N ALA A 122 7.68 12.87 15.88
CA ALA A 122 8.45 11.71 16.33
C ALA A 122 8.91 10.85 15.14
N LYS A 123 8.04 10.61 14.18
CA LYS A 123 8.38 9.83 12.99
C LYS A 123 9.43 10.53 12.13
N LEU A 124 9.31 11.83 11.95
CA LEU A 124 10.29 12.60 11.19
C LEU A 124 11.64 12.62 11.90
N GLU A 125 11.65 12.70 13.22
CA GLU A 125 12.89 12.63 14.00
C GLU A 125 13.58 11.28 13.83
N GLU A 126 12.83 10.19 13.76
CA GLU A 126 13.38 8.87 13.48
C GLU A 126 14.05 8.82 12.09
N VAL A 127 13.40 9.40 11.09
CA VAL A 127 13.95 9.47 9.73
C VAL A 127 15.25 10.26 9.76
N ILE A 128 15.28 11.41 10.43
CA ILE A 128 16.47 12.24 10.54
C ILE A 128 17.60 11.49 11.23
N ALA A 129 17.29 10.78 12.32
CA ALA A 129 18.27 9.99 13.04
C ALA A 129 18.87 8.88 12.16
N SER A 130 18.04 8.21 11.38
CA SER A 130 18.49 7.19 10.44
C SER A 130 19.44 7.76 9.39
N LEU A 131 19.13 8.92 8.83
CA LEU A 131 19.96 9.58 7.83
C LEU A 131 21.30 9.97 8.42
N LYS A 132 21.31 10.49 9.64
CA LYS A 132 22.55 10.87 10.33
C LYS A 132 23.42 9.64 10.59
N SER A 133 22.81 8.54 10.99
CA SER A 133 23.52 7.28 11.22
C SER A 133 24.17 6.77 9.93
N GLU A 134 23.48 6.85 8.80
CA GLU A 134 24.02 6.45 7.51
C GLU A 134 25.21 7.33 7.09
N GLN A 135 25.13 8.64 7.35
CA GLN A 135 26.24 9.55 7.06
C GLN A 135 27.49 9.19 7.85
N LEU A 136 27.33 8.82 9.12
CA LEU A 136 28.45 8.42 9.97
C LEU A 136 29.11 7.14 9.49
N LYS A 137 28.32 6.20 8.98
CA LYS A 137 28.85 4.92 8.46
C LYS A 137 29.62 5.11 7.17
N ASN A 138 29.31 6.13 6.39
CA ASN A 138 29.92 6.39 5.08
C ASN A 138 31.14 7.33 5.14
N GLN A 139 31.52 7.74 6.34
CA GLN A 139 32.76 8.54 6.53
C GLN A 139 33.97 7.65 6.84
#